data_a1cc2df39298e2a27cf29187b72cbf1f
#
_entry.id   a1cc2df39298e2a27cf29187b72cbf1f
#
_cell.length_a   1.000
_cell.length_b   1.000
_cell.length_c   1.000
_cell.angle_alpha   90.00
_cell.angle_beta   90.00
_cell.angle_gamma   90.00
#
_symmetry.space_group_name_H-M   'P 1'
#
loop_
_entity.id
_entity.type
_entity.pdbx_description
1 polymer ?
#
loop_
_entity_poly.entity_id
_entity_poly.type
_entity_poly.pdbx_seq_one_letter_code
_entity_poly.pdbx_strand_id
1 'polypeptide(L)'
;MKDTISLESFLAASDFEAHDARLIAALARAGSGVARALSGANVASTSYDYDFLGCAGSRPRNVHGELVHELDAFANDLFVAELAKESCCGGVLSEELREALDFRSHSPERFVFFDPLDGTANLEAHGLTGSIFGIAPWAGSTRASSLQPGAELVAAGYLLYSSSTLLVLANRERVDSFVWRPELDCFVASEQVLACPPSGTIYSLNEGRVFDWPEPAQIWLAGLKSGLFGRAYSQRYAGAFVADAHRALVQGGVFAYPADARAAKGKLRLQYEVNPMAFVFRAAGGAATTGSGDPLEVAPESGHERCPLVIGSRLEVESFETALAADTTRRSA
;
A
#
# COMPACT_ATOMS: atom_id res chain seq x y z
N MET A 1 -30.95 14.04 -7.27
CA MET A 1 -29.52 13.74 -7.29
C MET A 1 -29.13 13.59 -5.83
N LYS A 2 -28.57 12.46 -5.43
CA LYS A 2 -28.00 12.36 -4.07
C LYS A 2 -26.88 13.38 -3.99
N ASP A 3 -26.76 14.06 -2.86
CA ASP A 3 -25.69 15.04 -2.63
C ASP A 3 -24.33 14.34 -2.75
N THR A 4 -23.58 14.77 -3.74
CA THR A 4 -22.25 14.22 -4.04
C THR A 4 -21.26 14.87 -3.08
N ILE A 5 -20.73 14.12 -2.11
CA ILE A 5 -19.77 14.62 -1.13
C ILE A 5 -18.36 14.53 -1.73
N SER A 6 -17.71 15.69 -1.94
CA SER A 6 -16.30 15.71 -2.35
C SER A 6 -15.37 15.31 -1.19
N LEU A 7 -14.14 14.88 -1.53
CA LEU A 7 -13.12 14.59 -0.53
C LEU A 7 -12.86 15.78 0.40
N GLU A 8 -12.79 17.00 -0.16
CA GLU A 8 -12.57 18.21 0.64
C GLU A 8 -13.73 18.46 1.63
N SER A 9 -14.99 18.28 1.18
CA SER A 9 -16.16 18.41 2.05
C SER A 9 -16.18 17.32 3.12
N PHE A 10 -15.77 16.10 2.77
CA PHE A 10 -15.64 15.01 3.73
C PHE A 10 -14.57 15.31 4.78
N LEU A 11 -13.37 15.72 4.37
CA LEU A 11 -12.25 16.03 5.26
C LEU A 11 -12.61 17.20 6.21
N ALA A 12 -13.31 18.22 5.72
CA ALA A 12 -13.77 19.34 6.54
C ALA A 12 -14.80 18.95 7.62
N ALA A 13 -15.54 17.85 7.41
CA ALA A 13 -16.56 17.36 8.33
C ALA A 13 -16.10 16.13 9.14
N SER A 14 -14.90 15.63 8.90
CA SER A 14 -14.34 14.42 9.53
C SER A 14 -13.57 14.76 10.82
N ASP A 15 -13.22 13.70 11.56
CA ASP A 15 -12.38 13.80 12.77
C ASP A 15 -10.87 13.85 12.48
N PHE A 16 -10.46 13.97 11.21
CA PHE A 16 -9.04 14.19 10.88
C PHE A 16 -8.58 15.56 11.39
N GLU A 17 -7.39 15.60 11.98
CA GLU A 17 -6.77 16.87 12.31
C GLU A 17 -6.53 17.72 11.05
N ALA A 18 -6.51 19.04 11.20
CA ALA A 18 -6.38 19.95 10.05
C ALA A 18 -5.12 19.70 9.22
N HIS A 19 -4.01 19.29 9.85
CA HIS A 19 -2.78 18.96 9.12
C HIS A 19 -2.91 17.64 8.34
N ASP A 20 -3.59 16.64 8.91
CA ASP A 20 -3.83 15.36 8.24
C ASP A 20 -4.74 15.56 7.02
N ALA A 21 -5.81 16.33 7.18
CA ALA A 21 -6.72 16.67 6.09
C ALA A 21 -6.00 17.37 4.91
N ARG A 22 -5.08 18.30 5.21
CA ARG A 22 -4.28 18.98 4.18
C ARG A 22 -3.34 18.02 3.44
N LEU A 23 -2.66 17.12 4.16
CA LEU A 23 -1.77 16.13 3.56
C LEU A 23 -2.55 15.10 2.75
N ILE A 24 -3.69 14.64 3.23
CA ILE A 24 -4.58 13.74 2.48
C ILE A 24 -5.04 14.40 1.17
N ALA A 25 -5.42 15.68 1.22
CA ALA A 25 -5.78 16.42 0.00
C ALA A 25 -4.60 16.57 -0.96
N ALA A 26 -3.37 16.80 -0.46
CA ALA A 26 -2.16 16.85 -1.28
C ALA A 26 -1.86 15.49 -1.95
N LEU A 27 -1.96 14.39 -1.19
CA LEU A 27 -1.81 13.03 -1.70
C LEU A 27 -2.87 12.70 -2.77
N ALA A 28 -4.11 13.12 -2.56
CA ALA A 28 -5.19 12.94 -3.54
C ALA A 28 -4.95 13.74 -4.83
N ARG A 29 -4.44 14.99 -4.74
CA ARG A 29 -4.04 15.78 -5.92
C ARG A 29 -2.90 15.10 -6.70
N ALA A 30 -1.85 14.64 -5.99
CA ALA A 30 -0.78 13.88 -6.61
C ALA A 30 -1.32 12.63 -7.33
N GLY A 31 -2.11 11.83 -6.66
CA GLY A 31 -2.72 10.62 -7.23
C GLY A 31 -3.62 10.90 -8.44
N SER A 32 -4.38 11.99 -8.44
CA SER A 32 -5.16 12.38 -9.63
C SER A 32 -4.28 12.78 -10.80
N GLY A 33 -3.12 13.37 -10.53
CA GLY A 33 -2.09 13.66 -11.54
C GLY A 33 -1.49 12.40 -12.15
N VAL A 34 -1.14 11.40 -11.32
CA VAL A 34 -0.69 10.07 -11.77
C VAL A 34 -1.78 9.40 -12.62
N ALA A 35 -3.05 9.42 -12.17
CA ALA A 35 -4.17 8.85 -12.92
C ALA A 35 -4.32 9.47 -14.32
N ARG A 36 -4.16 10.78 -14.43
CA ARG A 36 -4.16 11.49 -15.72
C ARG A 36 -3.01 11.05 -16.62
N ALA A 37 -1.80 10.95 -16.06
CA ALA A 37 -0.63 10.48 -16.80
C ALA A 37 -0.82 9.05 -17.33
N LEU A 38 -1.31 8.14 -16.48
CA LEU A 38 -1.60 6.76 -16.86
C LEU A 38 -2.67 6.67 -17.97
N SER A 39 -3.69 7.52 -17.91
CA SER A 39 -4.77 7.55 -18.92
C SER A 39 -4.32 8.13 -20.27
N GLY A 40 -3.32 9.01 -20.28
CA GLY A 40 -2.74 9.63 -21.48
C GLY A 40 -1.53 8.88 -22.05
N ALA A 41 -0.94 7.97 -21.27
CA ALA A 41 0.24 7.25 -21.67
C ALA A 41 -0.06 6.20 -22.75
N ASN A 42 0.69 6.20 -23.84
CA ASN A 42 0.67 5.12 -24.81
C ASN A 42 1.52 3.97 -24.30
N VAL A 43 0.97 3.17 -23.38
CA VAL A 43 1.67 2.10 -22.68
C VAL A 43 2.18 0.98 -23.61
N ALA A 44 1.63 0.92 -24.85
CA ALA A 44 1.98 -0.08 -25.84
C ALA A 44 3.29 0.21 -26.60
N SER A 45 3.84 1.42 -26.50
CA SER A 45 5.12 1.74 -27.13
C SER A 45 6.25 1.59 -26.12
N THR A 46 7.24 0.78 -26.45
CA THR A 46 8.53 0.70 -25.70
C THR A 46 9.34 2.02 -25.75
N SER A 47 8.83 2.99 -26.47
CA SER A 47 9.28 4.38 -26.49
C SER A 47 8.09 5.27 -26.10
N TYR A 48 8.03 5.62 -24.81
CA TYR A 48 7.15 6.69 -24.35
C TYR A 48 7.57 7.98 -25.05
N ASP A 49 6.58 8.71 -25.56
CA ASP A 49 6.82 10.05 -26.12
C ASP A 49 6.93 11.02 -24.93
N TYR A 50 8.15 11.17 -24.42
CA TYR A 50 8.51 11.94 -23.22
C TYR A 50 8.34 13.44 -23.36
N ASP A 51 8.11 13.94 -24.58
CA ASP A 51 7.78 15.35 -24.81
C ASP A 51 6.54 15.79 -24.02
N PHE A 52 5.65 14.83 -23.69
CA PHE A 52 4.48 15.13 -22.86
C PHE A 52 4.83 15.28 -21.37
N LEU A 53 5.83 14.55 -20.88
CA LEU A 53 6.24 14.55 -19.45
C LEU A 53 7.49 15.41 -19.18
N GLY A 54 8.15 15.93 -20.21
CA GLY A 54 9.34 16.78 -20.07
C GLY A 54 10.63 16.05 -19.65
N CYS A 55 10.66 14.71 -19.72
CA CYS A 55 11.77 13.87 -19.26
C CYS A 55 12.45 13.18 -20.45
N ALA A 56 13.63 13.61 -20.87
CA ALA A 56 14.46 12.95 -21.87
C ALA A 56 15.69 12.29 -21.22
N GLY A 57 15.79 10.95 -21.24
CA GLY A 57 16.98 10.25 -20.72
C GLY A 57 16.93 8.72 -20.75
N SER A 58 18.07 8.07 -20.57
CA SER A 58 18.20 6.60 -20.48
C SER A 58 17.54 6.07 -19.20
N ARG A 59 16.89 4.91 -19.29
CA ARG A 59 16.22 4.23 -18.15
C ARG A 59 17.17 4.12 -16.94
N PRO A 60 16.97 4.89 -15.87
CA PRO A 60 17.79 4.80 -14.67
C PRO A 60 17.40 3.54 -13.86
N ARG A 61 18.32 3.10 -12.98
CA ARG A 61 17.98 2.12 -11.96
C ARG A 61 17.73 2.85 -10.64
N ASN A 62 16.70 2.41 -9.89
CA ASN A 62 16.42 2.94 -8.57
C ASN A 62 17.52 2.53 -7.57
N VAL A 63 17.42 3.01 -6.34
CA VAL A 63 18.35 2.71 -5.24
C VAL A 63 18.43 1.23 -4.90
N HIS A 64 17.49 0.43 -5.39
CA HIS A 64 17.40 -1.01 -5.21
C HIS A 64 17.97 -1.79 -6.40
N GLY A 65 18.44 -1.09 -7.47
CA GLY A 65 19.00 -1.69 -8.69
C GLY A 65 17.95 -2.19 -9.68
N GLU A 66 16.66 -1.92 -9.43
CA GLU A 66 15.54 -2.23 -10.30
C GLU A 66 15.44 -1.20 -11.43
N LEU A 67 14.92 -1.60 -12.60
CA LEU A 67 14.67 -0.65 -13.69
C LEU A 67 13.52 0.26 -13.27
N VAL A 68 13.80 1.55 -13.10
CA VAL A 68 12.78 2.54 -12.84
C VAL A 68 12.00 2.75 -14.13
N HIS A 69 10.71 2.57 -14.04
CA HIS A 69 9.82 3.06 -15.06
C HIS A 69 9.77 4.59 -14.94
N GLU A 70 9.74 5.32 -16.05
CA GLU A 70 9.74 6.78 -15.98
C GLU A 70 8.50 7.34 -15.29
N LEU A 71 7.40 6.54 -15.27
CA LEU A 71 6.20 6.86 -14.50
C LEU A 71 6.43 6.75 -12.98
N ASP A 72 7.37 5.90 -12.49
CA ASP A 72 7.72 5.85 -11.06
C ASP A 72 8.37 7.17 -10.65
N ALA A 73 9.36 7.63 -11.43
CA ALA A 73 10.04 8.89 -11.18
C ALA A 73 9.06 10.07 -11.27
N PHE A 74 8.19 10.09 -12.28
CA PHE A 74 7.16 11.11 -12.43
C PHE A 74 6.19 11.11 -11.25
N ALA A 75 5.68 9.93 -10.85
CA ALA A 75 4.79 9.80 -9.71
C ALA A 75 5.47 10.28 -8.42
N ASN A 76 6.71 9.84 -8.17
CA ASN A 76 7.49 10.29 -7.03
C ASN A 76 7.62 11.81 -6.97
N ASP A 77 8.06 12.43 -8.07
CA ASP A 77 8.26 13.88 -8.15
C ASP A 77 6.95 14.64 -7.91
N LEU A 78 5.84 14.12 -8.40
CA LEU A 78 4.52 14.72 -8.21
C LEU A 78 4.07 14.65 -6.75
N PHE A 79 4.21 13.49 -6.08
CA PHE A 79 3.91 13.35 -4.65
C PHE A 79 4.80 14.25 -3.80
N VAL A 80 6.11 14.28 -4.05
CA VAL A 80 7.05 15.16 -3.36
C VAL A 80 6.66 16.63 -3.54
N ALA A 81 6.36 17.05 -4.78
CA ALA A 81 6.01 18.44 -5.08
C ALA A 81 4.70 18.89 -4.41
N GLU A 82 3.67 18.03 -4.36
CA GLU A 82 2.41 18.35 -3.68
C GLU A 82 2.58 18.42 -2.16
N LEU A 83 3.31 17.47 -1.56
CA LEU A 83 3.57 17.44 -0.12
C LEU A 83 4.47 18.59 0.35
N ALA A 84 5.45 19.00 -0.46
CA ALA A 84 6.34 20.13 -0.13
C ALA A 84 5.62 21.49 -0.05
N LYS A 85 4.43 21.62 -0.64
CA LYS A 85 3.60 22.84 -0.51
C LYS A 85 2.95 22.97 0.88
N GLU A 86 2.88 21.87 1.62
CA GLU A 86 2.19 21.81 2.90
C GLU A 86 3.17 22.07 4.06
N SER A 87 3.08 23.22 4.70
CA SER A 87 3.98 23.61 5.80
C SER A 87 3.95 22.69 7.02
N CYS A 88 2.92 21.87 7.19
CA CYS A 88 2.82 20.86 8.23
C CYS A 88 3.60 19.59 7.92
N CYS A 89 4.03 19.38 6.66
CA CYS A 89 4.88 18.24 6.27
C CYS A 89 6.34 18.54 6.59
N GLY A 90 6.94 17.80 7.50
CA GLY A 90 8.36 17.94 7.85
C GLY A 90 9.29 17.24 6.86
N GLY A 91 8.79 16.19 6.22
CA GLY A 91 9.55 15.42 5.24
C GLY A 91 8.82 14.15 4.82
N VAL A 92 9.48 13.39 3.94
CA VAL A 92 8.92 12.18 3.35
C VAL A 92 9.95 11.07 3.26
N LEU A 93 9.46 9.82 3.26
CA LEU A 93 10.21 8.63 2.81
C LEU A 93 9.43 7.97 1.68
N SER A 94 10.05 7.87 0.52
CA SER A 94 9.50 7.21 -0.67
C SER A 94 10.36 6.01 -1.07
N GLU A 95 9.76 5.04 -1.75
CA GLU A 95 10.48 3.91 -2.35
C GLU A 95 11.57 4.37 -3.32
N GLU A 96 11.31 5.43 -4.09
CA GLU A 96 12.20 5.95 -5.13
C GLU A 96 13.30 6.88 -4.59
N LEU A 97 13.22 7.28 -3.32
CA LEU A 97 14.25 8.10 -2.68
C LEU A 97 15.25 7.23 -1.92
N ARG A 98 16.53 7.52 -2.09
CA ARG A 98 17.61 6.81 -1.38
C ARG A 98 17.52 6.97 0.14
N GLU A 99 17.14 8.14 0.58
CA GLU A 99 17.04 8.54 1.99
C GLU A 99 15.78 9.40 2.16
N ALA A 100 15.31 9.51 3.39
CA ALA A 100 14.22 10.41 3.72
C ALA A 100 14.57 11.87 3.35
N LEU A 101 13.62 12.55 2.71
CA LEU A 101 13.75 13.94 2.28
C LEU A 101 13.22 14.87 3.36
N ASP A 102 14.02 15.85 3.78
CA ASP A 102 13.68 16.90 4.72
C ASP A 102 13.16 18.13 3.96
N PHE A 103 11.94 18.54 4.21
CA PHE A 103 11.34 19.74 3.61
C PHE A 103 11.76 21.05 4.31
N ARG A 104 12.53 20.94 5.42
CA ARG A 104 12.99 22.10 6.20
C ARG A 104 11.84 23.01 6.63
N SER A 105 10.69 22.39 6.94
CA SER A 105 9.52 23.12 7.42
C SER A 105 9.82 23.84 8.73
N HIS A 106 9.25 25.04 8.90
CA HIS A 106 9.35 25.80 10.15
C HIS A 106 8.37 25.31 11.24
N SER A 107 7.36 24.54 10.84
CA SER A 107 6.32 24.01 11.75
C SER A 107 5.93 22.60 11.32
N PRO A 108 6.86 21.63 11.38
CA PRO A 108 6.58 20.26 10.98
C PRO A 108 5.70 19.58 12.04
N GLU A 109 4.56 19.03 11.62
CA GLU A 109 3.62 18.28 12.45
C GLU A 109 3.56 16.81 12.06
N ARG A 110 3.83 16.51 10.77
CA ARG A 110 3.68 15.20 10.17
C ARG A 110 4.87 14.82 9.31
N PHE A 111 5.03 13.50 9.15
CA PHE A 111 5.93 12.84 8.22
C PHE A 111 5.13 11.89 7.34
N VAL A 112 5.43 11.79 6.05
CA VAL A 112 4.68 10.97 5.10
C VAL A 112 5.58 9.87 4.52
N PHE A 113 5.06 8.65 4.52
CA PHE A 113 5.64 7.48 3.85
C PHE A 113 4.81 7.18 2.61
N PHE A 114 5.44 6.87 1.48
CA PHE A 114 4.69 6.45 0.31
C PHE A 114 5.50 5.58 -0.65
N ASP A 115 4.81 4.66 -1.29
CA ASP A 115 5.17 4.04 -2.56
C ASP A 115 4.42 4.81 -3.66
N PRO A 116 5.13 5.50 -4.55
CA PRO A 116 4.47 6.36 -5.54
C PRO A 116 3.72 5.56 -6.60
N LEU A 117 4.16 4.34 -6.95
CA LEU A 117 3.54 3.52 -7.99
C LEU A 117 3.81 2.01 -7.83
N ASP A 118 3.07 1.35 -6.94
CA ASP A 118 3.09 -0.12 -6.79
C ASP A 118 2.61 -0.82 -8.06
N GLY A 119 3.29 -1.89 -8.41
CA GLY A 119 2.89 -2.76 -9.52
C GLY A 119 3.34 -2.28 -10.90
N THR A 120 4.41 -1.51 -11.03
CA THR A 120 4.93 -0.98 -12.30
C THR A 120 5.25 -2.04 -13.35
N ALA A 121 5.61 -3.26 -12.92
CA ALA A 121 5.77 -4.41 -13.83
C ALA A 121 4.47 -4.74 -14.63
N ASN A 122 3.31 -4.29 -14.14
CA ASN A 122 2.04 -4.50 -14.82
C ASN A 122 1.75 -3.45 -15.91
N LEU A 123 2.45 -2.32 -15.94
CA LEU A 123 2.17 -1.22 -16.86
C LEU A 123 2.24 -1.65 -18.32
N GLU A 124 3.28 -2.38 -18.71
CA GLU A 124 3.46 -2.86 -20.09
C GLU A 124 2.34 -3.84 -20.52
N ALA A 125 1.70 -4.50 -19.55
CA ALA A 125 0.59 -5.41 -19.77
C ALA A 125 -0.79 -4.74 -19.57
N HIS A 126 -0.86 -3.41 -19.40
CA HIS A 126 -2.06 -2.67 -19.05
C HIS A 126 -2.77 -3.21 -17.79
N GLY A 127 -1.99 -3.74 -16.85
CA GLY A 127 -2.49 -4.28 -15.58
C GLY A 127 -2.74 -3.21 -14.54
N LEU A 128 -3.18 -3.65 -13.36
CA LEU A 128 -3.50 -2.77 -12.24
C LEU A 128 -2.22 -2.27 -11.57
N THR A 129 -2.24 -1.00 -11.18
CA THR A 129 -1.21 -0.33 -10.38
C THR A 129 -1.85 0.56 -9.32
N GLY A 130 -1.07 1.10 -8.40
CA GLY A 130 -1.59 2.05 -7.41
C GLY A 130 -0.48 2.77 -6.66
N SER A 131 -0.86 3.65 -5.75
CA SER A 131 0.07 4.31 -4.83
C SER A 131 -0.36 4.00 -3.40
N ILE A 132 0.61 3.84 -2.49
CA ILE A 132 0.33 3.51 -1.08
C ILE A 132 0.93 4.61 -0.22
N PHE A 133 0.25 5.02 0.86
CA PHE A 133 0.76 6.05 1.76
C PHE A 133 0.39 5.84 3.22
N GLY A 134 1.24 6.37 4.11
CA GLY A 134 1.00 6.48 5.53
C GLY A 134 1.42 7.84 6.06
N ILE A 135 0.70 8.38 7.04
CA ILE A 135 0.98 9.65 7.71
C ILE A 135 1.25 9.35 9.17
N ALA A 136 2.40 9.82 9.69
CA ALA A 136 2.77 9.70 11.09
C ALA A 136 3.09 11.06 11.71
N PRO A 137 3.09 11.21 13.03
CA PRO A 137 3.56 12.41 13.69
C PRO A 137 5.03 12.72 13.36
N TRP A 138 5.37 13.99 13.38
CA TRP A 138 6.78 14.40 13.29
C TRP A 138 7.52 14.07 14.59
N ALA A 139 8.57 13.28 14.51
CA ALA A 139 9.36 12.82 15.67
C ALA A 139 10.61 13.67 15.96
N GLY A 140 10.55 14.97 15.67
CA GLY A 140 11.61 15.94 15.99
C GLY A 140 12.77 16.01 15.01
N SER A 141 12.91 15.03 14.12
CA SER A 141 13.88 15.05 13.02
C SER A 141 13.44 14.11 11.90
N THR A 142 13.90 14.36 10.68
CA THR A 142 13.65 13.51 9.50
C THR A 142 14.06 12.07 9.76
N ARG A 143 15.23 11.83 10.34
CA ARG A 143 15.70 10.48 10.67
C ARG A 143 14.79 9.77 11.68
N ALA A 144 14.43 10.44 12.79
CA ALA A 144 13.56 9.82 13.79
C ALA A 144 12.16 9.55 13.22
N SER A 145 11.64 10.48 12.41
CA SER A 145 10.34 10.35 11.76
C SER A 145 10.30 9.20 10.74
N SER A 146 11.39 8.98 9.98
CA SER A 146 11.47 7.90 8.99
C SER A 146 11.63 6.49 9.59
N LEU A 147 11.87 6.38 10.90
CA LEU A 147 12.08 5.12 11.61
C LEU A 147 11.02 4.86 12.70
N GLN A 148 9.80 5.34 12.49
CA GLN A 148 8.68 5.07 13.40
C GLN A 148 8.02 3.73 13.09
N PRO A 149 7.57 2.96 14.10
CA PRO A 149 6.74 1.78 13.90
C PRO A 149 5.38 2.16 13.29
N GLY A 150 4.76 1.23 12.58
CA GLY A 150 3.46 1.46 11.94
C GLY A 150 2.33 1.78 12.90
N ALA A 151 2.46 1.41 14.18
CA ALA A 151 1.52 1.76 15.25
C ALA A 151 1.39 3.29 15.48
N GLU A 152 2.40 4.06 15.09
CA GLU A 152 2.39 5.52 15.19
C GLU A 152 1.61 6.20 14.05
N LEU A 153 1.22 5.49 13.00
CA LEU A 153 0.41 6.06 11.92
C LEU A 153 -0.90 6.65 12.46
N VAL A 154 -1.24 7.83 12.00
CA VAL A 154 -2.50 8.52 12.31
C VAL A 154 -3.51 8.39 11.17
N ALA A 155 -3.01 8.25 9.94
CA ALA A 155 -3.79 7.95 8.76
C ALA A 155 -2.98 7.11 7.79
N ALA A 156 -3.67 6.29 6.99
CA ALA A 156 -3.06 5.57 5.89
C ALA A 156 -4.07 5.36 4.76
N GLY A 157 -3.58 5.03 3.58
CA GLY A 157 -4.46 4.77 2.46
C GLY A 157 -3.70 4.37 1.22
N TYR A 158 -4.44 4.22 0.15
CA TYR A 158 -3.88 3.92 -1.16
C TYR A 158 -4.78 4.42 -2.28
N LEU A 159 -4.16 4.65 -3.43
CA LEU A 159 -4.88 4.86 -4.69
C LEU A 159 -4.76 3.58 -5.52
N LEU A 160 -5.85 3.20 -6.17
CA LEU A 160 -5.88 2.09 -7.12
C LEU A 160 -6.21 2.64 -8.49
N TYR A 161 -5.30 2.51 -9.43
CA TYR A 161 -5.45 2.93 -10.81
C TYR A 161 -5.98 1.77 -11.67
N SER A 162 -7.22 1.91 -12.12
CA SER A 162 -7.93 0.90 -12.90
C SER A 162 -8.88 1.56 -13.92
N SER A 163 -9.99 0.90 -14.29
CA SER A 163 -11.06 1.52 -15.10
C SER A 163 -11.63 2.81 -14.50
N SER A 164 -11.47 2.98 -13.19
CA SER A 164 -11.69 4.22 -12.46
C SER A 164 -10.61 4.32 -11.38
N THR A 165 -10.17 5.53 -11.06
CA THR A 165 -9.23 5.71 -9.96
C THR A 165 -9.98 5.77 -8.65
N LEU A 166 -9.59 4.90 -7.72
CA LEU A 166 -10.14 4.81 -6.37
C LEU A 166 -9.12 5.31 -5.36
N LEU A 167 -9.52 6.14 -4.41
CA LEU A 167 -8.78 6.45 -3.20
C LEU A 167 -9.45 5.72 -2.04
N VAL A 168 -8.68 4.95 -1.28
CA VAL A 168 -9.07 4.37 0.00
C VAL A 168 -8.31 5.08 1.10
N LEU A 169 -9.02 5.54 2.11
CA LEU A 169 -8.50 6.33 3.22
C LEU A 169 -8.96 5.74 4.55
N ALA A 170 -8.02 5.52 5.45
CA ALA A 170 -8.26 5.02 6.80
C ALA A 170 -7.76 6.00 7.86
N ASN A 171 -8.54 6.17 8.91
CA ASN A 171 -8.07 6.53 10.24
C ASN A 171 -8.09 5.26 11.13
N ARG A 172 -7.85 5.40 12.44
CA ARG A 172 -7.80 4.25 13.37
C ARG A 172 -9.14 3.53 13.55
N GLU A 173 -10.26 4.13 13.14
CA GLU A 173 -11.62 3.68 13.47
C GLU A 173 -12.41 3.22 12.25
N ARG A 174 -12.08 3.75 11.06
CA ARG A 174 -12.87 3.48 9.86
C ARG A 174 -12.06 3.59 8.57
N VAL A 175 -12.61 3.02 7.51
CA VAL A 175 -12.06 3.09 6.16
C VAL A 175 -13.12 3.60 5.21
N ASP A 176 -12.82 4.70 4.53
CA ASP A 176 -13.66 5.32 3.52
C ASP A 176 -13.06 5.16 2.13
N SER A 177 -13.89 5.26 1.11
CA SER A 177 -13.44 5.20 -0.28
C SER A 177 -14.04 6.32 -1.12
N PHE A 178 -13.26 6.78 -2.10
CA PHE A 178 -13.59 7.89 -2.96
C PHE A 178 -13.22 7.53 -4.40
N VAL A 179 -14.10 7.87 -5.34
CA VAL A 179 -13.87 7.66 -6.77
C VAL A 179 -13.50 8.97 -7.42
N TRP A 180 -12.40 8.97 -8.18
CA TRP A 180 -12.01 10.11 -9.01
C TRP A 180 -13.03 10.39 -10.10
N ARG A 181 -13.47 11.64 -10.19
CA ARG A 181 -14.38 12.15 -11.21
C ARG A 181 -13.64 13.19 -12.05
N PRO A 182 -13.10 12.79 -13.22
CA PRO A 182 -12.34 13.71 -14.07
C PRO A 182 -13.15 14.96 -14.47
N GLU A 183 -14.44 14.79 -14.70
CA GLU A 183 -15.37 15.87 -15.09
C GLU A 183 -15.61 16.92 -14.00
N LEU A 184 -15.35 16.56 -12.73
CA LEU A 184 -15.46 17.43 -11.55
C LEU A 184 -14.10 17.85 -10.99
N ASP A 185 -13.03 17.29 -11.53
CA ASP A 185 -11.65 17.42 -11.04
C ASP A 185 -11.52 17.15 -9.52
N CYS A 186 -12.28 16.18 -9.00
CA CYS A 186 -12.28 15.83 -7.57
C CYS A 186 -12.56 14.34 -7.31
N PHE A 187 -12.16 13.89 -6.12
CA PHE A 187 -12.59 12.63 -5.56
C PHE A 187 -13.95 12.78 -4.87
N VAL A 188 -14.83 11.82 -5.10
CA VAL A 188 -16.20 11.79 -4.59
C VAL A 188 -16.38 10.56 -3.70
N ALA A 189 -16.94 10.76 -2.51
CA ALA A 189 -17.15 9.69 -1.55
C ALA A 189 -18.06 8.58 -2.12
N SER A 190 -17.65 7.34 -1.88
CA SER A 190 -18.51 6.17 -2.07
C SER A 190 -19.55 6.11 -0.96
N GLU A 191 -20.70 5.49 -1.25
CA GLU A 191 -21.81 5.43 -0.27
C GLU A 191 -21.51 4.47 0.92
N GLN A 192 -20.47 3.65 0.82
CA GLN A 192 -20.20 2.59 1.80
C GLN A 192 -18.84 2.79 2.49
N VAL A 193 -18.85 2.66 3.81
CA VAL A 193 -17.65 2.44 4.61
C VAL A 193 -17.12 1.04 4.29
N LEU A 194 -15.82 0.94 4.03
CA LEU A 194 -15.20 -0.35 3.73
C LEU A 194 -14.97 -1.14 5.03
N ALA A 195 -15.44 -2.39 5.03
CA ALA A 195 -15.18 -3.35 6.09
C ALA A 195 -14.66 -4.64 5.47
N CYS A 196 -13.58 -5.17 6.02
CA CYS A 196 -13.04 -6.45 5.60
C CYS A 196 -13.95 -7.57 6.11
N PRO A 197 -14.50 -8.44 5.23
CA PRO A 197 -15.27 -9.61 5.69
C PRO A 197 -14.42 -10.46 6.64
N PRO A 198 -15.02 -11.07 7.68
CA PRO A 198 -14.28 -11.88 8.66
C PRO A 198 -13.62 -13.12 8.04
N SER A 199 -14.10 -13.57 6.90
CA SER A 199 -13.46 -14.59 6.05
C SER A 199 -13.87 -14.43 4.59
N GLY A 200 -13.08 -15.02 3.66
CA GLY A 200 -13.35 -14.98 2.23
C GLY A 200 -13.18 -16.35 1.56
N THR A 201 -13.20 -16.35 0.22
CA THR A 201 -13.01 -17.54 -0.61
C THR A 201 -11.92 -17.38 -1.65
N ILE A 202 -11.11 -16.34 -1.50
CA ILE A 202 -10.01 -16.05 -2.41
C ILE A 202 -8.69 -16.03 -1.67
N TYR A 203 -7.64 -16.38 -2.40
CA TYR A 203 -6.26 -16.11 -1.99
C TYR A 203 -5.49 -15.47 -3.15
N SER A 204 -4.58 -14.59 -2.82
CA SER A 204 -3.73 -13.87 -3.77
C SER A 204 -2.28 -13.99 -3.35
N LEU A 205 -1.50 -14.74 -4.13
CA LEU A 205 -0.09 -15.01 -3.84
C LEU A 205 0.62 -15.58 -5.07
N ASN A 206 1.94 -15.42 -5.13
CA ASN A 206 2.74 -15.97 -6.20
C ASN A 206 3.07 -17.45 -5.95
N GLU A 207 2.21 -18.35 -6.42
CA GLU A 207 2.43 -19.81 -6.30
C GLU A 207 3.70 -20.31 -6.98
N GLY A 208 4.25 -19.58 -7.95
CA GLY A 208 5.52 -19.93 -8.58
C GLY A 208 6.72 -19.96 -7.62
N ARG A 209 6.53 -19.43 -6.41
CA ARG A 209 7.54 -19.38 -5.34
C ARG A 209 7.24 -20.35 -4.19
N VAL A 210 6.19 -21.14 -4.26
CA VAL A 210 5.72 -21.99 -3.14
C VAL A 210 6.78 -22.90 -2.58
N PHE A 211 7.65 -23.47 -3.43
CA PHE A 211 8.72 -24.36 -2.99
C PHE A 211 9.89 -23.68 -2.29
N ASP A 212 9.98 -22.36 -2.37
CA ASP A 212 10.93 -21.55 -1.61
C ASP A 212 10.40 -21.23 -0.19
N TRP A 213 9.11 -21.46 0.09
CA TRP A 213 8.47 -21.15 1.35
C TRP A 213 8.75 -22.18 2.45
N PRO A 214 8.68 -21.81 3.73
CA PRO A 214 8.68 -22.77 4.83
C PRO A 214 7.58 -23.81 4.67
N GLU A 215 7.86 -25.06 5.05
CA GLU A 215 6.91 -26.17 4.94
C GLU A 215 5.52 -25.86 5.54
N PRO A 216 5.39 -25.22 6.73
CA PRO A 216 4.08 -24.84 7.28
C PRO A 216 3.25 -23.92 6.37
N ALA A 217 3.90 -22.98 5.69
CA ALA A 217 3.23 -22.10 4.73
C ALA A 217 2.76 -22.86 3.48
N GLN A 218 3.53 -23.84 3.02
CA GLN A 218 3.12 -24.74 1.94
C GLN A 218 1.92 -25.61 2.32
N ILE A 219 1.93 -26.17 3.53
CA ILE A 219 0.80 -26.95 4.08
C ILE A 219 -0.45 -26.08 4.22
N TRP A 220 -0.32 -24.86 4.73
CA TRP A 220 -1.41 -23.91 4.83
C TRP A 220 -2.04 -23.62 3.47
N LEU A 221 -1.23 -23.33 2.44
CA LEU A 221 -1.73 -23.11 1.08
C LEU A 221 -2.44 -24.35 0.53
N ALA A 222 -1.87 -25.55 0.73
CA ALA A 222 -2.52 -26.78 0.33
C ALA A 222 -3.89 -26.96 1.03
N GLY A 223 -4.00 -26.54 2.30
CA GLY A 223 -5.25 -26.50 3.06
C GLY A 223 -6.30 -25.57 2.46
N LEU A 224 -5.91 -24.35 2.03
CA LEU A 224 -6.81 -23.42 1.33
C LEU A 224 -7.34 -24.05 0.03
N LYS A 225 -6.47 -24.71 -0.74
CA LYS A 225 -6.82 -25.30 -2.06
C LYS A 225 -7.68 -26.55 -1.92
N SER A 226 -7.43 -27.37 -0.91
CA SER A 226 -8.15 -28.64 -0.70
C SER A 226 -9.49 -28.49 0.01
N GLY A 227 -9.80 -27.32 0.56
CA GLY A 227 -11.00 -27.10 1.34
C GLY A 227 -10.89 -27.56 2.80
N LEU A 228 -9.67 -27.74 3.33
CA LEU A 228 -9.42 -28.13 4.73
C LEU A 228 -10.09 -27.17 5.74
N PHE A 229 -10.22 -25.89 5.35
CA PHE A 229 -10.88 -24.85 6.15
C PHE A 229 -12.41 -24.74 5.86
N GLY A 230 -13.03 -25.82 5.44
CA GLY A 230 -14.48 -25.90 5.18
C GLY A 230 -14.92 -25.59 3.76
N ARG A 231 -14.04 -25.00 2.95
CA ARG A 231 -14.27 -24.69 1.52
C ARG A 231 -12.95 -24.53 0.77
N ALA A 232 -12.95 -24.84 -0.52
CA ALA A 232 -11.81 -24.57 -1.40
C ALA A 232 -11.79 -23.10 -1.81
N TYR A 233 -10.61 -22.48 -1.80
CA TYR A 233 -10.40 -21.10 -2.19
C TYR A 233 -10.02 -21.00 -3.67
N SER A 234 -10.37 -19.89 -4.28
CA SER A 234 -9.98 -19.56 -5.66
C SER A 234 -8.81 -18.59 -5.69
N GLN A 235 -7.80 -18.90 -6.49
CA GLN A 235 -6.69 -17.96 -6.72
C GLN A 235 -7.16 -16.73 -7.49
N ARG A 236 -6.72 -15.56 -7.02
CA ARG A 236 -6.86 -14.27 -7.70
C ARG A 236 -5.57 -13.49 -7.48
N TYR A 237 -4.70 -13.43 -8.48
CA TYR A 237 -3.38 -12.79 -8.37
C TYR A 237 -3.18 -11.84 -9.53
N ALA A 238 -3.10 -10.54 -9.24
CA ALA A 238 -2.87 -9.47 -10.22
C ALA A 238 -1.38 -9.12 -10.36
N GLY A 239 -0.57 -9.45 -9.35
CA GLY A 239 0.85 -9.14 -9.33
C GLY A 239 1.19 -7.70 -8.94
N ALA A 240 0.20 -6.91 -8.49
CA ALA A 240 0.37 -5.63 -7.82
C ALA A 240 -0.18 -5.75 -6.41
N PHE A 241 0.62 -5.38 -5.41
CA PHE A 241 0.25 -5.54 -4.01
C PHE A 241 -1.04 -4.79 -3.66
N VAL A 242 -1.13 -3.53 -4.07
CA VAL A 242 -2.29 -2.69 -3.82
C VAL A 242 -3.59 -3.29 -4.38
N ALA A 243 -3.54 -3.86 -5.58
CA ALA A 243 -4.72 -4.43 -6.25
C ALA A 243 -5.17 -5.75 -5.61
N ASP A 244 -4.20 -6.59 -5.28
CA ASP A 244 -4.44 -7.89 -4.65
C ASP A 244 -4.95 -7.71 -3.21
N ALA A 245 -4.36 -6.79 -2.44
CA ALA A 245 -4.82 -6.43 -1.11
C ALA A 245 -6.20 -5.78 -1.14
N HIS A 246 -6.47 -4.84 -2.06
CA HIS A 246 -7.81 -4.24 -2.21
C HIS A 246 -8.89 -5.29 -2.44
N ARG A 247 -8.62 -6.29 -3.27
CA ARG A 247 -9.55 -7.40 -3.50
C ARG A 247 -9.84 -8.18 -2.21
N ALA A 248 -8.80 -8.51 -1.44
CA ALA A 248 -8.95 -9.19 -0.15
C ALA A 248 -9.72 -8.33 0.86
N LEU A 249 -9.50 -7.00 0.86
CA LEU A 249 -10.23 -6.06 1.70
C LEU A 249 -11.74 -6.07 1.43
N VAL A 250 -12.12 -6.06 0.14
CA VAL A 250 -13.53 -5.90 -0.27
C VAL A 250 -14.28 -7.23 -0.30
N GLN A 251 -13.63 -8.31 -0.77
CA GLN A 251 -14.28 -9.61 -0.99
C GLN A 251 -14.02 -10.62 0.13
N GLY A 252 -13.10 -10.29 1.05
CA GLY A 252 -12.56 -11.24 2.01
C GLY A 252 -11.57 -12.21 1.38
N GLY A 253 -10.83 -12.92 2.22
CA GLY A 253 -9.76 -13.82 1.82
C GLY A 253 -8.40 -13.29 2.24
N VAL A 254 -7.33 -13.67 1.55
CA VAL A 254 -5.97 -13.39 1.99
C VAL A 254 -5.03 -13.06 0.84
N PHE A 255 -4.17 -12.07 1.06
CA PHE A 255 -2.96 -11.83 0.28
C PHE A 255 -1.75 -12.27 1.10
N ALA A 256 -0.74 -12.90 0.47
CA ALA A 256 0.46 -13.32 1.17
C ALA A 256 1.74 -13.15 0.34
N TYR A 257 2.74 -12.53 0.98
CA TYR A 257 4.15 -12.59 0.63
C TYR A 257 4.95 -13.01 1.87
N PRO A 258 4.92 -14.31 2.24
CA PRO A 258 5.67 -14.80 3.39
C PRO A 258 7.17 -14.70 3.14
N ALA A 259 7.96 -14.77 4.20
CA ALA A 259 9.39 -14.98 4.09
C ALA A 259 9.68 -16.28 3.32
N ASP A 260 10.67 -16.26 2.45
CA ASP A 260 11.09 -17.43 1.68
C ASP A 260 12.62 -17.60 1.69
N ALA A 261 13.11 -18.72 1.16
CA ALA A 261 14.53 -19.04 1.14
C ALA A 261 15.39 -18.02 0.37
N ARG A 262 14.80 -17.25 -0.55
CA ARG A 262 15.49 -16.21 -1.32
C ARG A 262 15.28 -14.80 -0.75
N ALA A 263 14.25 -14.63 0.07
CA ALA A 263 13.88 -13.37 0.70
C ALA A 263 13.50 -13.61 2.17
N ALA A 264 14.47 -13.95 2.99
CA ALA A 264 14.28 -14.26 4.41
C ALA A 264 13.69 -13.08 5.21
N LYS A 265 13.95 -11.85 4.78
CA LYS A 265 13.35 -10.63 5.33
C LYS A 265 12.05 -10.20 4.62
N GLY A 266 11.46 -11.06 3.77
CA GLY A 266 10.30 -10.73 2.96
C GLY A 266 10.64 -9.94 1.69
N LYS A 267 9.59 -9.57 0.92
CA LYS A 267 9.72 -8.85 -0.34
C LYS A 267 9.29 -7.39 -0.21
N LEU A 268 8.20 -7.13 0.50
CA LEU A 268 7.60 -5.81 0.65
C LEU A 268 8.42 -4.92 1.59
N ARG A 269 8.25 -3.62 1.46
CA ARG A 269 8.89 -2.62 2.33
C ARG A 269 8.02 -2.30 3.53
N LEU A 270 8.63 -2.32 4.70
CA LEU A 270 7.91 -2.13 5.96
C LEU A 270 7.18 -0.77 6.01
N GLN A 271 7.88 0.31 5.68
CA GLN A 271 7.43 1.67 5.99
C GLN A 271 6.35 2.20 5.04
N TYR A 272 6.45 1.95 3.76
CA TYR A 272 5.59 2.59 2.77
C TYR A 272 4.65 1.62 2.02
N GLU A 273 4.76 0.29 2.27
CA GLU A 273 3.83 -0.72 1.76
C GLU A 273 3.13 -1.46 2.91
N VAL A 274 3.90 -2.17 3.77
CA VAL A 274 3.36 -3.07 4.80
C VAL A 274 2.60 -2.31 5.87
N ASN A 275 3.22 -1.30 6.50
CA ASN A 275 2.61 -0.54 7.59
C ASN A 275 1.33 0.18 7.16
N PRO A 276 1.27 0.95 6.05
CA PRO A 276 0.06 1.60 5.60
C PRO A 276 -1.08 0.61 5.32
N MET A 277 -0.78 -0.51 4.64
CA MET A 277 -1.79 -1.49 4.31
C MET A 277 -2.26 -2.27 5.54
N ALA A 278 -1.37 -2.63 6.47
CA ALA A 278 -1.75 -3.25 7.74
C ALA A 278 -2.65 -2.33 8.57
N PHE A 279 -2.36 -1.03 8.60
CA PHE A 279 -3.21 -0.02 9.25
C PHE A 279 -4.61 0.02 8.64
N VAL A 280 -4.72 0.07 7.31
CA VAL A 280 -6.02 0.04 6.60
C VAL A 280 -6.81 -1.23 6.94
N PHE A 281 -6.17 -2.40 6.88
CA PHE A 281 -6.85 -3.66 7.18
C PHE A 281 -7.30 -3.74 8.64
N ARG A 282 -6.48 -3.29 9.59
CA ARG A 282 -6.86 -3.22 11.01
C ARG A 282 -8.09 -2.33 11.19
N ALA A 283 -8.10 -1.13 10.62
CA ALA A 283 -9.22 -0.21 10.68
C ALA A 283 -10.50 -0.77 10.04
N ALA A 284 -10.37 -1.60 9.02
CA ALA A 284 -11.48 -2.29 8.34
C ALA A 284 -11.96 -3.56 9.07
N GLY A 285 -11.33 -3.97 10.18
CA GLY A 285 -11.66 -5.20 10.91
C GLY A 285 -11.02 -6.48 10.37
N GLY A 286 -10.08 -6.36 9.42
CA GLY A 286 -9.19 -7.42 8.95
C GLY A 286 -8.01 -7.66 9.89
N ALA A 287 -7.00 -8.39 9.43
CA ALA A 287 -5.77 -8.69 10.16
C ALA A 287 -4.54 -8.67 9.26
N ALA A 288 -3.36 -8.53 9.87
CA ALA A 288 -2.06 -8.62 9.23
C ALA A 288 -1.05 -9.29 10.16
N THR A 289 -0.13 -10.08 9.60
CA THR A 289 0.95 -10.71 10.34
C THR A 289 2.22 -10.80 9.49
N THR A 290 3.37 -10.70 10.15
CA THR A 290 4.67 -11.02 9.54
C THR A 290 4.95 -12.53 9.52
N GLY A 291 4.09 -13.31 10.16
CA GLY A 291 4.31 -14.71 10.53
C GLY A 291 4.95 -14.89 11.91
N SER A 292 5.48 -13.84 12.51
CA SER A 292 6.03 -13.82 13.88
C SER A 292 5.37 -12.78 14.79
N GLY A 293 4.47 -11.97 14.26
CA GLY A 293 3.76 -10.94 15.02
C GLY A 293 3.13 -9.87 14.12
N ASP A 294 2.59 -8.87 14.76
CA ASP A 294 1.95 -7.73 14.12
C ASP A 294 2.99 -6.83 13.41
N PRO A 295 2.85 -6.59 12.09
CA PRO A 295 3.78 -5.72 11.37
C PRO A 295 3.81 -4.28 11.91
N LEU A 296 2.70 -3.77 12.44
CA LEU A 296 2.62 -2.40 12.95
C LEU A 296 3.47 -2.18 14.22
N GLU A 297 3.81 -3.26 14.94
CA GLU A 297 4.66 -3.20 16.13
C GLU A 297 6.17 -3.37 15.83
N VAL A 298 6.51 -3.64 14.56
CA VAL A 298 7.92 -3.79 14.16
C VAL A 298 8.62 -2.44 14.22
N ALA A 299 9.68 -2.36 15.04
CA ALA A 299 10.56 -1.21 15.07
C ALA A 299 11.53 -1.26 13.87
N PRO A 300 11.46 -0.33 12.92
CA PRO A 300 12.29 -0.36 11.72
C PRO A 300 13.75 -0.03 12.02
N GLU A 301 14.69 -0.80 11.48
CA GLU A 301 16.12 -0.54 11.53
C GLU A 301 16.60 0.41 10.44
N SER A 302 15.87 0.46 9.32
CA SER A 302 16.14 1.35 8.18
C SER A 302 14.86 1.74 7.45
N GLY A 303 14.89 2.86 6.71
CA GLY A 303 13.74 3.34 5.96
C GLY A 303 13.25 2.39 4.86
N HIS A 304 14.15 1.58 4.30
CA HIS A 304 13.85 0.63 3.22
C HIS A 304 13.87 -0.83 3.69
N GLU A 305 13.65 -1.06 4.97
CA GLU A 305 13.60 -2.41 5.53
C GLU A 305 12.49 -3.23 4.87
N ARG A 306 12.82 -4.49 4.57
CA ARG A 306 11.86 -5.45 4.02
C ARG A 306 11.15 -6.21 5.13
N CYS A 307 9.90 -6.58 4.87
CA CYS A 307 9.09 -7.31 5.81
C CYS A 307 8.22 -8.35 5.07
N PRO A 308 8.09 -9.58 5.59
CA PRO A 308 7.11 -10.52 5.10
C PRO A 308 5.70 -10.07 5.54
N LEU A 309 4.69 -10.45 4.76
CA LEU A 309 3.32 -10.04 5.05
C LEU A 309 2.33 -11.13 4.66
N VAL A 310 1.40 -11.40 5.57
CA VAL A 310 0.12 -12.06 5.28
C VAL A 310 -0.97 -11.13 5.80
N ILE A 311 -1.91 -10.75 4.94
CA ILE A 311 -2.91 -9.73 5.22
C ILE A 311 -4.26 -10.11 4.59
N GLY A 312 -5.34 -9.85 5.29
CA GLY A 312 -6.67 -10.22 4.78
C GLY A 312 -7.73 -10.29 5.86
N SER A 313 -8.68 -11.17 5.63
CA SER A 313 -9.69 -11.51 6.61
C SER A 313 -9.06 -12.18 7.83
N ARG A 314 -9.63 -11.91 8.99
CA ARG A 314 -9.06 -12.37 10.27
C ARG A 314 -8.87 -13.88 10.33
N LEU A 315 -9.88 -14.65 9.90
CA LEU A 315 -9.81 -16.11 10.00
C LEU A 315 -8.70 -16.73 9.14
N GLU A 316 -8.43 -16.17 7.96
CA GLU A 316 -7.36 -16.64 7.07
C GLU A 316 -5.97 -16.29 7.63
N VAL A 317 -5.80 -15.10 8.22
CA VAL A 317 -4.56 -14.70 8.86
C VAL A 317 -4.28 -15.55 10.11
N GLU A 318 -5.27 -15.75 10.98
CA GLU A 318 -5.17 -16.62 12.15
C GLU A 318 -4.87 -18.07 11.77
N SER A 319 -5.43 -18.58 10.66
CA SER A 319 -5.13 -19.93 10.15
C SER A 319 -3.68 -20.08 9.71
N PHE A 320 -3.09 -19.02 9.13
CA PHE A 320 -1.68 -19.00 8.75
C PHE A 320 -0.77 -19.03 10.01
N GLU A 321 -1.06 -18.19 10.99
CA GLU A 321 -0.31 -18.15 12.25
C GLU A 321 -0.36 -19.51 12.99
N THR A 322 -1.54 -20.13 13.00
CA THR A 322 -1.74 -21.47 13.58
C THR A 322 -0.87 -22.52 12.89
N ALA A 323 -0.79 -22.47 11.56
CA ALA A 323 0.05 -23.40 10.79
C ALA A 323 1.54 -23.24 11.12
N LEU A 324 2.02 -22.00 11.28
CA LEU A 324 3.42 -21.75 11.67
C LEU A 324 3.72 -22.19 13.10
N ALA A 325 2.81 -21.94 14.05
CA ALA A 325 2.99 -22.31 15.46
C ALA A 325 3.05 -23.83 15.65
N ALA A 326 2.26 -24.61 14.89
CA ALA A 326 2.26 -26.05 14.95
C ALA A 326 3.61 -26.69 14.56
N ASP A 327 4.38 -26.08 13.66
CA ASP A 327 5.73 -26.54 13.28
C ASP A 327 6.76 -26.27 14.37
N THR A 328 6.69 -25.09 14.99
CA THR A 328 7.60 -24.71 16.07
C THR A 328 7.52 -25.71 17.23
N THR A 329 6.32 -26.17 17.55
CA THR A 329 6.10 -27.18 18.59
C THR A 329 6.66 -28.55 18.20
N ARG A 330 6.58 -28.96 16.93
CA ARG A 330 7.12 -30.22 16.42
C ARG A 330 8.64 -30.26 16.41
N ARG A 331 9.30 -29.13 16.16
CA ARG A 331 10.77 -29.03 16.12
C ARG A 331 11.42 -28.97 17.52
N SER A 332 10.65 -28.60 18.54
CA SER A 332 11.07 -28.52 19.93
C SER A 332 10.79 -29.77 20.74
N ALA A 333 10.09 -30.77 20.20
CA ALA A 333 9.79 -32.06 20.77
C ALA A 333 10.69 -33.16 20.20
#